data_01ad18d660aba640f3bdc5e13c61850d
#
_entry.id   01ad18d660aba640f3bdc5e13c61850d
#
_cell.length_a   1.000
_cell.length_b   1.000
_cell.length_c   1.000
_cell.angle_alpha   90.00
_cell.angle_beta   90.00
_cell.angle_gamma   90.00
#
_symmetry.space_group_name_H-M   'P 1'
#
loop_
_entity.id
_entity.type
_entity.pdbx_description
1 polymer ?
#
loop_
_entity_poly.entity_id
_entity_poly.type
_entity_poly.pdbx_seq_one_letter_code
_entity_poly.pdbx_strand_id
1 'polypeptide(L)'
;MWYSIYCEDKKNSLDLRMKTRESHLEKLKLLLDQGRILIAGPCPAIDNEDPGEHGFTGSLIVAKFPSIQEAKEWAKNDPYYIAGVFESVTVKPFKKVFP
;
A
#
# COMPACT_ATOMS: atom_id res chain seq x y z
N MET A 1 17.52 -1.08 1.91
CA MET A 1 17.09 0.33 2.09
C MET A 1 15.57 0.41 2.14
N TRP A 2 15.03 1.34 2.92
CA TRP A 2 13.58 1.58 2.97
C TRP A 2 13.10 2.36 1.76
N TYR A 3 11.86 2.08 1.35
CA TYR A 3 11.17 2.82 0.30
C TYR A 3 9.75 3.13 0.75
N SER A 4 9.29 4.35 0.51
CA SER A 4 7.89 4.70 0.70
C SER A 4 7.14 4.41 -0.59
N ILE A 5 6.02 3.73 -0.46
CA ILE A 5 5.12 3.38 -1.57
C ILE A 5 3.79 4.02 -1.22
N TYR A 6 3.45 5.10 -1.91
CA TYR A 6 2.19 5.80 -1.72
C TYR A 6 1.28 5.52 -2.91
N CYS A 7 0.11 4.97 -2.62
CA CYS A 7 -0.84 4.55 -3.63
C CYS A 7 -2.12 5.37 -3.49
N GLU A 8 -2.60 5.93 -4.59
CA GLU A 8 -3.89 6.61 -4.63
C GLU A 8 -4.91 5.73 -5.31
N ASP A 9 -6.10 5.60 -4.70
CA ASP A 9 -7.19 4.80 -5.24
C ASP A 9 -7.92 5.53 -6.35
N LYS A 10 -8.46 4.77 -7.30
CA LYS A 10 -9.44 5.29 -8.24
C LYS A 10 -10.72 5.64 -7.49
N LYS A 11 -11.48 6.61 -8.01
CA LYS A 11 -12.79 6.94 -7.48
C LYS A 11 -13.71 5.72 -7.52
N ASN A 12 -14.56 5.59 -6.52
CA ASN A 12 -15.56 4.52 -6.44
C ASN A 12 -14.95 3.11 -6.44
N SER A 13 -13.78 2.95 -5.83
CA SER A 13 -13.07 1.66 -5.80
C SER A 13 -13.22 0.91 -4.47
N LEU A 14 -14.07 1.37 -3.55
CA LEU A 14 -14.20 0.74 -2.23
C LEU A 14 -14.61 -0.73 -2.32
N ASP A 15 -15.64 -1.04 -3.11
CA ASP A 15 -16.10 -2.42 -3.26
C ASP A 15 -15.01 -3.32 -3.81
N LEU A 16 -14.28 -2.84 -4.81
CA LEU A 16 -13.17 -3.57 -5.40
C LEU A 16 -12.02 -3.75 -4.40
N ARG A 17 -11.73 -2.70 -3.62
CA ARG A 17 -10.73 -2.77 -2.55
C ARG A 17 -11.10 -3.82 -1.51
N MET A 18 -12.34 -3.82 -1.04
CA MET A 18 -12.82 -4.78 -0.05
C MET A 18 -12.77 -6.22 -0.57
N LYS A 19 -13.13 -6.41 -1.83
CA LYS A 19 -13.12 -7.72 -2.49
C LYS A 19 -11.70 -8.26 -2.68
N THR A 20 -10.72 -7.39 -2.88
CA THR A 20 -9.32 -7.75 -3.15
C THR A 20 -8.44 -7.75 -1.90
N ARG A 21 -8.98 -7.29 -0.77
CA ARG A 21 -8.23 -7.01 0.46
C ARG A 21 -7.44 -8.21 0.97
N GLU A 22 -8.03 -9.39 0.97
CA GLU A 22 -7.39 -10.59 1.50
C GLU A 22 -6.10 -10.92 0.74
N SER A 23 -6.14 -10.88 -0.59
CA SER A 23 -4.97 -11.13 -1.44
C SER A 23 -3.87 -10.09 -1.21
N HIS A 24 -4.25 -8.83 -1.04
CA HIS A 24 -3.33 -7.74 -0.74
C HIS A 24 -2.64 -7.97 0.62
N LEU A 25 -3.40 -8.33 1.65
CA LEU A 25 -2.84 -8.59 2.98
C LEU A 25 -1.92 -9.80 3.01
N GLU A 26 -2.22 -10.85 2.25
CA GLU A 26 -1.36 -12.03 2.13
C GLU A 26 0.01 -11.64 1.58
N LYS A 27 0.04 -10.78 0.57
CA LYS A 27 1.29 -10.29 -0.01
C LYS A 27 2.10 -9.45 0.98
N LEU A 28 1.43 -8.56 1.72
CA LEU A 28 2.09 -7.77 2.78
C LEU A 28 2.65 -8.66 3.87
N LYS A 29 1.92 -9.71 4.23
CA LYS A 29 2.36 -10.63 5.28
C LYS A 29 3.68 -11.31 4.96
N LEU A 30 3.94 -11.63 3.69
CA LEU A 30 5.23 -12.20 3.28
C LEU A 30 6.39 -11.26 3.61
N LEU A 31 6.22 -9.96 3.35
CA LEU A 31 7.24 -8.96 3.72
C LEU A 31 7.34 -8.80 5.24
N LEU A 32 6.22 -8.83 5.93
CA LEU A 32 6.21 -8.74 7.39
C LEU A 32 6.98 -9.89 8.02
N ASP A 33 6.74 -11.11 7.57
CA ASP A 33 7.42 -12.30 8.07
C ASP A 33 8.93 -12.27 7.80
N GLN A 34 9.37 -11.54 6.79
CA GLN A 34 10.78 -11.31 6.48
C GLN A 34 11.39 -10.12 7.23
N GLY A 35 10.63 -9.44 8.07
CA GLY A 35 11.08 -8.24 8.77
C GLY A 35 11.28 -7.03 7.85
N ARG A 36 10.61 -6.98 6.72
CA ARG A 36 10.81 -5.97 5.67
C ARG A 36 9.73 -4.90 5.64
N ILE A 37 8.81 -4.86 6.59
CA ILE A 37 7.81 -3.80 6.69
C ILE A 37 8.12 -2.90 7.88
N LEU A 38 8.16 -1.60 7.65
CA LEU A 38 8.23 -0.61 8.71
C LEU A 38 6.81 -0.22 9.16
N ILE A 39 5.97 0.17 8.22
CA ILE A 39 4.55 0.46 8.43
C ILE A 39 3.78 0.12 7.15
N ALA A 40 2.49 -0.18 7.29
CA ALA A 40 1.58 -0.33 6.15
C ALA A 40 0.15 -0.10 6.62
N GLY A 41 -0.62 0.63 5.83
CA GLY A 41 -2.02 0.86 6.13
C GLY A 41 -2.73 1.71 5.08
N PRO A 42 -4.07 1.69 5.10
CA PRO A 42 -4.88 2.50 4.20
C PRO A 42 -5.05 3.92 4.73
N CYS A 43 -5.37 4.84 3.82
CA CYS A 43 -5.66 6.24 4.15
C CYS A 43 -7.18 6.44 4.15
N PRO A 44 -7.82 6.65 5.33
CA PRO A 44 -9.26 6.90 5.37
C PRO A 44 -9.64 8.15 4.55
N ALA A 45 -10.82 8.11 3.92
CA ALA A 45 -11.31 9.22 3.11
C ALA A 45 -11.82 10.40 3.95
N ILE A 46 -12.08 10.17 5.24
CA ILE A 46 -12.49 11.20 6.20
C ILE A 46 -11.57 11.09 7.43
N ASP A 47 -11.62 12.10 8.28
CA ASP A 47 -10.79 12.15 9.50
C ASP A 47 -11.35 11.23 10.58
N ASN A 48 -11.28 9.93 10.31
CA ASN A 48 -11.74 8.86 11.22
C ASN A 48 -11.08 7.55 10.79
N GLU A 49 -10.55 6.79 11.75
CA GLU A 49 -9.96 5.49 11.46
C GLU A 49 -10.98 4.48 10.90
N ASP A 50 -12.25 4.64 11.26
CA ASP A 50 -13.37 3.86 10.72
C ASP A 50 -14.20 4.73 9.78
N PRO A 51 -13.80 4.87 8.50
CA PRO A 51 -14.50 5.76 7.58
C PRO A 51 -15.84 5.21 7.08
N GLY A 52 -16.16 3.94 7.36
CA GLY A 52 -17.40 3.33 6.90
C GLY A 52 -17.53 3.34 5.38
N GLU A 53 -18.70 3.75 4.90
CA GLU A 53 -18.98 3.82 3.46
C GLU A 53 -18.19 4.89 2.72
N HIS A 54 -17.60 5.86 3.43
CA HIS A 54 -16.72 6.84 2.79
C HIS A 54 -15.45 6.20 2.24
N GLY A 55 -15.02 5.07 2.84
CA GLY A 55 -13.92 4.26 2.34
C GLY A 55 -12.56 4.91 2.50
N PHE A 56 -11.68 4.60 1.57
CA PHE A 56 -10.27 4.96 1.61
C PHE A 56 -9.85 5.64 0.31
N THR A 57 -8.86 6.53 0.39
CA THR A 57 -8.32 7.24 -0.78
C THR A 57 -7.01 6.65 -1.28
N GLY A 58 -6.44 5.72 -0.53
CA GLY A 58 -5.17 5.11 -0.91
C GLY A 58 -4.56 4.27 0.20
N SER A 59 -3.26 4.02 0.06
CA SER A 59 -2.48 3.25 1.02
C SER A 59 -1.06 3.81 1.11
N LEU A 60 -0.46 3.70 2.28
CA LEU A 60 0.95 3.98 2.49
C LEU A 60 1.63 2.72 2.98
N ILE A 61 2.72 2.35 2.32
CA ILE A 61 3.57 1.22 2.71
C ILE A 61 5.01 1.74 2.75
N VAL A 62 5.72 1.47 3.84
CA VAL A 62 7.16 1.70 3.92
C VAL A 62 7.81 0.34 4.18
N ALA A 63 8.58 -0.13 3.21
CA ALA A 63 9.16 -1.45 3.24
C ALA A 63 10.59 -1.46 2.70
N LYS A 64 11.32 -2.55 2.98
CA LYS A 64 12.73 -2.70 2.60
C LYS A 64 12.83 -3.47 1.29
N PHE A 65 13.61 -2.92 0.36
CA PHE A 65 13.92 -3.55 -0.93
C PHE A 65 15.39 -3.33 -1.29
N PRO A 66 16.00 -4.22 -2.09
CA PRO A 66 17.38 -4.04 -2.56
C PRO A 66 17.57 -2.81 -3.46
N SER A 67 16.54 -2.41 -4.20
CA SER A 67 16.59 -1.29 -5.13
C SER A 67 15.23 -0.64 -5.32
N ILE A 68 15.22 0.58 -5.84
CA ILE A 68 13.97 1.26 -6.18
C ILE A 68 13.20 0.51 -7.28
N GLN A 69 13.92 -0.15 -8.20
CA GLN A 69 13.29 -0.93 -9.27
C GLN A 69 12.49 -2.10 -8.70
N GLU A 70 13.07 -2.82 -7.74
CA GLU A 70 12.36 -3.93 -7.09
C GLU A 70 11.18 -3.45 -6.27
N ALA A 71 11.29 -2.28 -5.61
CA ALA A 71 10.17 -1.67 -4.89
C ALA A 71 9.01 -1.34 -5.85
N LYS A 72 9.33 -0.75 -7.01
CA LYS A 72 8.33 -0.43 -8.04
C LYS A 72 7.68 -1.68 -8.62
N GLU A 73 8.46 -2.71 -8.90
CA GLU A 73 7.94 -3.99 -9.41
C GLU A 73 7.03 -4.65 -8.39
N TRP A 74 7.42 -4.65 -7.12
CA TRP A 74 6.59 -5.18 -6.04
C TRP A 74 5.24 -4.48 -6.00
N ALA A 75 5.23 -3.14 -6.07
CA ALA A 75 4.01 -2.35 -6.04
C ALA A 75 3.10 -2.65 -7.23
N LYS A 76 3.66 -2.82 -8.43
CA LYS A 76 2.90 -3.15 -9.65
C LYS A 76 2.33 -4.56 -9.63
N ASN A 77 2.90 -5.45 -8.84
CA ASN A 77 2.41 -6.81 -8.67
C ASN A 77 1.45 -6.94 -7.48
N ASP A 78 1.15 -5.86 -6.79
CA ASP A 78 0.17 -5.87 -5.72
C ASP A 78 -1.23 -6.17 -6.28
N PRO A 79 -1.99 -7.08 -5.63
CA PRO A 79 -3.36 -7.38 -6.07
C PRO A 79 -4.25 -6.14 -6.24
N TYR A 80 -4.08 -5.11 -5.41
CA TYR A 80 -4.83 -3.86 -5.58
C TYR A 80 -4.47 -3.14 -6.88
N TYR A 81 -3.20 -3.16 -7.26
CA TYR A 81 -2.78 -2.56 -8.52
C TYR A 81 -3.33 -3.35 -9.71
N ILE A 82 -3.17 -4.67 -9.68
CA ILE A 82 -3.62 -5.57 -10.77
C ILE A 82 -5.13 -5.51 -10.93
N ALA A 83 -5.89 -5.47 -9.84
CA ALA A 83 -7.35 -5.40 -9.87
C ALA A 83 -7.88 -4.03 -10.30
N GLY A 84 -7.02 -3.01 -10.36
CA GLY A 84 -7.43 -1.67 -10.76
C GLY A 84 -7.97 -0.79 -9.62
N VAL A 85 -7.64 -1.10 -8.38
CA VAL A 85 -7.97 -0.24 -7.23
C VAL A 85 -7.13 1.04 -7.27
N PHE A 86 -5.83 0.92 -7.55
CA PHE A 86 -4.92 2.05 -7.56
C PHE A 86 -4.97 2.81 -8.89
N GLU A 87 -5.06 4.12 -8.82
CA GLU A 87 -4.91 5.02 -9.96
C GLU A 87 -3.44 5.36 -10.19
N SER A 88 -2.71 5.59 -9.11
CA SER A 88 -1.28 5.94 -9.18
C SER A 88 -0.51 5.33 -8.03
N VAL A 89 0.78 5.09 -8.28
CA VAL A 89 1.73 4.59 -7.29
C VAL A 89 2.98 5.44 -7.37
N THR A 90 3.39 6.02 -6.24
CA THR A 90 4.61 6.81 -6.12
C THR A 90 5.57 6.10 -5.19
N VAL A 91 6.77 5.79 -5.69
CA VAL A 91 7.82 5.12 -4.92
C VAL A 91 8.99 6.06 -4.75
N LYS A 92 9.41 6.25 -3.49
CA LYS A 92 10.57 7.10 -3.16
C LYS A 92 11.46 6.40 -2.15
N PRO A 93 12.79 6.58 -2.24
CA PRO A 93 13.69 6.18 -1.17
C PRO A 93 13.29 6.86 0.13
N PHE A 94 13.37 6.16 1.23
CA PHE A 94 12.99 6.67 2.54
C PHE A 94 14.09 6.39 3.55
N LYS A 95 14.50 7.43 4.26
CA LYS A 95 15.48 7.30 5.35
C LYS A 95 14.75 7.43 6.68
N LYS A 96 14.78 6.37 7.47
CA LYS A 96 14.20 6.39 8.81
C LYS A 96 15.10 7.24 9.73
N VAL A 97 14.51 8.26 10.34
CA VAL A 97 15.18 9.12 11.33
C VAL A 97 14.60 8.87 12.72
N PHE A 98 13.27 8.72 12.83
CA PHE A 98 12.54 8.40 14.05
C PHE A 98 11.67 7.15 13.85
N PRO A 99 11.37 6.41 14.86
CA PRO A 99 11.94 6.35 16.18
C PRO A 99 13.39 5.94 16.17
#